data_39a2d0ebbca6a5af104dda3ee175255f
#
_entry.id   39a2d0ebbca6a5af104dda3ee175255f
#
_cell.length_a   1.000
_cell.length_b   1.000
_cell.length_c   1.000
_cell.angle_alpha   90.00
_cell.angle_beta   90.00
_cell.angle_gamma   90.00
#
_symmetry.space_group_name_H-M   'P 1'
#
loop_
_entity.id
_entity.type
_entity.pdbx_description
1 polymer ?
#
loop_
_entity_poly.entity_id
_entity_poly.type
_entity_poly.pdbx_seq_one_letter_code
_entity_poly.pdbx_strand_id
1 'polypeptide(L)'
;MVHLDSHKRSAEYLFWRRVLLSLTVFSVLYMGVVRPLQSLLIERVIFPAVNDFALDYDNVLLTTYVDEIDIITQWPKPNHQTKIELPLNGHVWLALALFWAAKNRKLIRILLLYQLVLVVLMPLAGWIILEGHGWVIIVANVHDKVYKALFIIVGLLALRSAVLSLKKETAA
;
A
#
# COMPACT_ATOMS: atom_id res chain seq x y z
N MET A 1 -30.29 -7.60 35.12
CA MET A 1 -29.21 -8.25 34.36
C MET A 1 -29.41 -8.21 32.84
N VAL A 2 -30.62 -8.20 32.31
CA VAL A 2 -30.95 -8.22 30.87
C VAL A 2 -30.57 -6.93 30.11
N HIS A 3 -30.52 -5.77 30.77
CA HIS A 3 -30.23 -4.47 30.11
C HIS A 3 -28.76 -4.27 29.73
N LEU A 4 -27.82 -4.89 30.43
CA LEU A 4 -26.37 -4.76 30.15
C LEU A 4 -25.94 -5.53 28.89
N ASP A 5 -26.62 -6.65 28.60
CA ASP A 5 -26.32 -7.47 27.42
C ASP A 5 -26.75 -6.82 26.10
N SER A 6 -27.83 -6.02 26.11
CA SER A 6 -28.31 -5.32 24.91
C SER A 6 -27.37 -4.20 24.50
N HIS A 7 -26.80 -3.45 25.45
CA HIS A 7 -25.83 -2.39 25.17
C HIS A 7 -24.49 -2.93 24.64
N LYS A 8 -24.02 -4.06 25.17
CA LYS A 8 -22.80 -4.72 24.67
C LYS A 8 -22.94 -5.15 23.22
N ARG A 9 -24.05 -5.83 22.90
CA ARG A 9 -24.33 -6.29 21.52
C ARG A 9 -24.44 -5.13 20.55
N SER A 10 -25.02 -4.00 20.97
CA SER A 10 -25.13 -2.81 20.12
C SER A 10 -23.78 -2.16 19.82
N ALA A 11 -22.85 -2.07 20.81
CA ALA A 11 -21.53 -1.50 20.62
C ALA A 11 -20.62 -2.35 19.71
N GLU A 12 -20.63 -3.67 19.90
CA GLU A 12 -19.92 -4.59 19.02
C GLU A 12 -20.48 -4.56 17.58
N TYR A 13 -21.79 -4.54 17.43
CA TYR A 13 -22.43 -4.41 16.12
C TYR A 13 -22.03 -3.11 15.41
N LEU A 14 -22.06 -1.97 16.08
CA LEU A 14 -21.67 -0.68 15.54
C LEU A 14 -20.19 -0.66 15.14
N PHE A 15 -19.34 -1.32 15.92
CA PHE A 15 -17.92 -1.46 15.58
C PHE A 15 -17.73 -2.26 14.29
N TRP A 16 -18.30 -3.44 14.20
CA TRP A 16 -18.18 -4.30 13.01
C TRP A 16 -18.82 -3.68 11.77
N ARG A 17 -19.95 -3.00 11.93
CA ARG A 17 -20.56 -2.21 10.86
C ARG A 17 -19.60 -1.13 10.34
N ARG A 18 -18.87 -0.46 11.23
CA ARG A 18 -17.84 0.53 10.83
C ARG A 18 -16.68 -0.13 10.08
N VAL A 19 -16.20 -1.29 10.54
CA VAL A 19 -15.15 -2.04 9.84
C VAL A 19 -15.59 -2.39 8.42
N LEU A 20 -16.76 -2.98 8.28
CA LEU A 20 -17.32 -3.35 6.97
C LEU A 20 -17.49 -2.11 6.07
N LEU A 21 -18.08 -1.03 6.60
CA LEU A 21 -18.27 0.19 5.85
C LEU A 21 -16.92 0.79 5.40
N SER A 22 -15.92 0.83 6.28
CA SER A 22 -14.58 1.30 5.91
C SER A 22 -13.97 0.47 4.81
N LEU A 23 -13.99 -0.86 4.94
CA LEU A 23 -13.45 -1.76 3.91
C LEU A 23 -14.16 -1.54 2.58
N THR A 24 -15.49 -1.46 2.57
CA THR A 24 -16.25 -1.23 1.35
C THR A 24 -15.93 0.11 0.71
N VAL A 25 -15.97 1.21 1.48
CA VAL A 25 -15.69 2.56 0.97
C VAL A 25 -14.27 2.68 0.41
N PHE A 26 -13.26 2.22 1.15
CA PHE A 26 -11.89 2.27 0.69
C PHE A 26 -11.62 1.36 -0.51
N SER A 27 -12.27 0.18 -0.60
CA SER A 27 -12.17 -0.69 -1.78
C SER A 27 -12.80 -0.05 -3.01
N VAL A 28 -13.97 0.55 -2.88
CA VAL A 28 -14.65 1.26 -3.98
C VAL A 28 -13.83 2.46 -4.45
N LEU A 29 -13.28 3.27 -3.53
CA LEU A 29 -12.41 4.39 -3.86
C LEU A 29 -11.13 3.92 -4.57
N TYR A 30 -10.51 2.85 -4.08
CA TYR A 30 -9.32 2.30 -4.72
C TYR A 30 -9.61 1.82 -6.15
N MET A 31 -10.60 0.95 -6.31
CA MET A 31 -10.91 0.35 -7.62
C MET A 31 -11.51 1.36 -8.61
N GLY A 32 -12.36 2.27 -8.14
CA GLY A 32 -13.10 3.20 -9.00
C GLY A 32 -12.38 4.50 -9.30
N VAL A 33 -11.43 4.92 -8.45
CA VAL A 33 -10.76 6.21 -8.60
C VAL A 33 -9.25 6.08 -8.65
N VAL A 34 -8.65 5.45 -7.63
CA VAL A 34 -7.19 5.48 -7.46
C VAL A 34 -6.49 4.64 -8.51
N ARG A 35 -6.91 3.41 -8.70
CA ARG A 35 -6.32 2.49 -9.67
C ARG A 35 -6.41 3.01 -11.12
N PRO A 36 -7.54 3.54 -11.61
CA PRO A 36 -7.58 4.19 -12.92
C PRO A 36 -6.66 5.42 -13.05
N LEU A 37 -6.56 6.24 -11.99
CA LEU A 37 -5.65 7.38 -11.98
C LEU A 37 -4.18 6.95 -12.00
N GLN A 38 -3.82 5.88 -11.28
CA GLN A 38 -2.48 5.30 -11.31
C GLN A 38 -2.13 4.77 -12.71
N SER A 39 -3.05 4.06 -13.37
CA SER A 39 -2.86 3.59 -14.74
C SER A 39 -2.61 4.75 -15.70
N LEU A 40 -3.45 5.80 -15.64
CA LEU A 40 -3.26 6.99 -16.47
C LEU A 40 -1.94 7.71 -16.18
N LEU A 41 -1.52 7.80 -14.92
CA LEU A 41 -0.26 8.40 -14.53
C LEU A 41 0.94 7.62 -15.07
N ILE A 42 0.89 6.29 -14.97
CA ILE A 42 1.92 5.42 -15.54
C ILE A 42 1.99 5.61 -17.04
N GLU A 43 0.89 5.41 -17.75
CA GLU A 43 0.87 5.38 -19.21
C GLU A 43 1.22 6.72 -19.85
N ARG A 44 0.79 7.84 -19.25
CA ARG A 44 0.92 9.16 -19.87
C ARG A 44 2.05 10.01 -19.34
N VAL A 45 2.57 9.72 -18.15
CA VAL A 45 3.58 10.56 -17.51
C VAL A 45 4.84 9.78 -17.20
N ILE A 46 4.71 8.69 -16.41
CA ILE A 46 5.89 8.02 -15.88
C ILE A 46 6.56 7.18 -16.95
N PHE A 47 5.79 6.36 -17.69
CA PHE A 47 6.34 5.46 -18.70
C PHE A 47 7.07 6.20 -19.82
N PRO A 48 6.53 7.26 -20.44
CA PRO A 48 7.27 8.03 -21.45
C PRO A 48 8.58 8.59 -20.89
N ALA A 49 8.54 9.21 -19.71
CA ALA A 49 9.74 9.79 -19.09
C ALA A 49 10.82 8.75 -18.77
N VAL A 50 10.42 7.58 -18.23
CA VAL A 50 11.36 6.50 -17.92
C VAL A 50 11.84 5.80 -19.18
N ASN A 51 10.99 5.67 -20.21
CA ASN A 51 11.35 5.05 -21.48
C ASN A 51 12.38 5.90 -22.24
N ASP A 52 12.24 7.22 -22.24
CA ASP A 52 13.24 8.12 -22.84
C ASP A 52 14.61 7.94 -22.17
N PHE A 53 14.63 7.80 -20.86
CA PHE A 53 15.84 7.47 -20.10
C PHE A 53 16.39 6.07 -20.41
N ALA A 54 15.52 5.07 -20.56
CA ALA A 54 15.93 3.68 -20.81
C ALA A 54 16.52 3.49 -22.23
N LEU A 55 16.19 4.34 -23.20
CA LEU A 55 16.77 4.30 -24.55
C LEU A 55 18.30 4.54 -24.55
N ASP A 56 18.83 5.19 -23.50
CA ASP A 56 20.27 5.41 -23.33
C ASP A 56 21.00 4.15 -22.83
N TYR A 57 20.26 3.11 -22.44
CA TYR A 57 20.83 1.86 -21.91
C TYR A 57 20.53 0.69 -22.83
N ASP A 58 21.59 0.16 -23.46
CA ASP A 58 21.52 -1.10 -24.19
C ASP A 58 21.04 -2.23 -23.29
N ASN A 59 20.01 -2.98 -23.69
CA ASN A 59 19.50 -4.15 -22.97
C ASN A 59 18.55 -3.88 -21.77
N VAL A 60 17.85 -2.77 -21.75
CA VAL A 60 16.73 -2.52 -20.84
C VAL A 60 15.41 -2.52 -21.62
N LEU A 61 14.48 -3.35 -21.19
CA LEU A 61 13.11 -3.34 -21.69
C LEU A 61 12.16 -2.92 -20.59
N LEU A 62 11.35 -1.92 -20.86
CA LEU A 62 10.30 -1.45 -19.95
C LEU A 62 8.95 -1.93 -20.43
N THR A 63 8.18 -2.49 -19.51
CA THR A 63 6.76 -2.80 -19.74
C THR A 63 5.93 -2.24 -18.61
N THR A 64 4.68 -1.89 -18.89
CA THR A 64 3.76 -1.34 -17.89
C THR A 64 2.58 -2.28 -17.66
N TYR A 65 2.14 -2.36 -16.42
CA TYR A 65 0.95 -3.08 -16.06
C TYR A 65 0.18 -2.32 -14.98
N VAL A 66 -0.95 -1.74 -15.35
CA VAL A 66 -1.92 -0.99 -14.53
C VAL A 66 -1.32 -0.05 -13.48
N ASP A 67 -0.66 -0.56 -12.44
CA ASP A 67 -0.13 0.15 -11.28
C ASP A 67 1.35 -0.17 -11.00
N GLU A 68 2.02 -0.87 -11.92
CA GLU A 68 3.43 -1.23 -11.81
C GLU A 68 4.18 -1.00 -13.13
N ILE A 69 5.47 -0.77 -13.02
CA ILE A 69 6.41 -0.74 -14.14
C ILE A 69 7.35 -1.91 -13.97
N ASP A 70 7.43 -2.74 -14.99
CA ASP A 70 8.37 -3.84 -15.06
C ASP A 70 9.63 -3.37 -15.78
N ILE A 71 10.76 -3.46 -15.11
CA ILE A 71 12.09 -3.23 -15.68
C ILE A 71 12.71 -4.59 -15.92
N ILE A 72 12.93 -4.93 -17.19
CA ILE A 72 13.58 -6.16 -17.60
C ILE A 72 15.01 -5.81 -18.00
N THR A 73 15.99 -6.35 -17.30
CA THR A 73 17.41 -6.11 -17.53
C THR A 73 18.12 -7.40 -17.90
N GLN A 74 19.27 -7.28 -18.60
CA GLN A 74 20.13 -8.42 -18.89
C GLN A 74 21.12 -8.70 -17.75
N TRP A 75 21.18 -7.87 -16.74
CA TRP A 75 22.04 -8.01 -15.57
C TRP A 75 21.20 -8.01 -14.28
N PRO A 76 21.52 -8.78 -13.24
CA PRO A 76 22.65 -9.73 -13.08
C PRO A 76 22.47 -11.07 -13.81
N LYS A 77 21.30 -11.32 -14.35
CA LYS A 77 20.97 -12.51 -15.14
C LYS A 77 20.16 -12.09 -16.36
N PRO A 78 20.26 -12.80 -17.49
CA PRO A 78 19.42 -12.56 -18.64
C PRO A 78 17.93 -12.57 -18.27
N ASN A 79 17.19 -11.60 -18.78
CA ASN A 79 15.74 -11.41 -18.52
C ASN A 79 15.39 -11.24 -17.03
N HIS A 80 16.25 -10.59 -16.24
CA HIS A 80 15.92 -10.28 -14.87
C HIS A 80 14.81 -9.22 -14.83
N GLN A 81 13.67 -9.59 -14.28
CA GLN A 81 12.50 -8.72 -14.16
C GLN A 81 12.43 -8.11 -12.76
N THR A 82 12.33 -6.81 -12.71
CA THR A 82 12.11 -6.05 -11.46
C THR A 82 10.82 -5.25 -11.59
N LYS A 83 9.95 -5.36 -10.61
CA LYS A 83 8.69 -4.65 -10.55
C LYS A 83 8.82 -3.43 -9.64
N ILE A 84 8.41 -2.30 -10.14
CA ILE A 84 8.25 -1.07 -9.35
C ILE A 84 6.76 -0.76 -9.26
N GLU A 85 6.19 -1.00 -8.08
CA GLU A 85 4.80 -0.66 -7.82
C GLU A 85 4.67 0.82 -7.42
N LEU A 86 3.60 1.47 -7.89
CA LEU A 86 3.30 2.83 -7.45
C LEU A 86 2.90 2.86 -5.97
N PRO A 87 3.23 3.98 -5.27
CA PRO A 87 2.69 4.23 -3.93
C PRO A 87 1.16 4.19 -3.92
N LEU A 88 0.57 3.98 -2.75
CA LEU A 88 -0.88 3.89 -2.56
C LEU A 88 -1.53 2.69 -3.27
N ASN A 89 -0.81 1.57 -3.36
CA ASN A 89 -1.35 0.31 -3.87
C ASN A 89 -2.48 -0.26 -2.97
N GLY A 90 -3.14 -1.34 -3.40
CA GLY A 90 -4.29 -1.92 -2.70
C GLY A 90 -4.03 -2.29 -1.24
N HIS A 91 -2.81 -2.70 -0.88
CA HIS A 91 -2.43 -3.02 0.50
C HIS A 91 -2.44 -1.80 1.41
N VAL A 92 -2.01 -0.65 0.90
CA VAL A 92 -2.05 0.63 1.62
C VAL A 92 -3.49 1.05 1.88
N TRP A 93 -4.36 0.90 0.88
CA TRP A 93 -5.80 1.21 1.04
C TRP A 93 -6.48 0.28 2.03
N LEU A 94 -6.12 -1.00 2.04
CA LEU A 94 -6.56 -1.93 3.07
C LEU A 94 -6.12 -1.50 4.46
N ALA A 95 -4.84 -1.15 4.63
CA ALA A 95 -4.31 -0.66 5.91
C ALA A 95 -5.00 0.64 6.36
N LEU A 96 -5.24 1.59 5.44
CA LEU A 96 -6.00 2.82 5.71
C LEU A 96 -7.41 2.51 6.20
N ALA A 97 -8.12 1.57 5.56
CA ALA A 97 -9.45 1.15 5.98
C ALA A 97 -9.45 0.59 7.42
N LEU A 98 -8.46 -0.26 7.75
CA LEU A 98 -8.31 -0.83 9.10
C LEU A 98 -7.99 0.24 10.16
N PHE A 99 -7.07 1.17 9.85
CA PHE A 99 -6.72 2.27 10.77
C PHE A 99 -7.88 3.25 10.96
N TRP A 100 -8.64 3.51 9.91
CA TRP A 100 -9.85 4.33 9.97
C TRP A 100 -10.93 3.68 10.83
N ALA A 101 -11.18 2.39 10.65
CA ALA A 101 -12.12 1.62 11.45
C ALA A 101 -11.73 1.61 12.93
N ALA A 102 -10.43 1.47 13.23
CA ALA A 102 -9.87 1.54 14.58
C ALA A 102 -9.80 2.97 15.15
N LYS A 103 -10.17 4.03 14.38
CA LYS A 103 -10.04 5.45 14.74
C LYS A 103 -8.61 5.87 15.11
N ASN A 104 -7.60 5.18 14.59
CA ASN A 104 -6.21 5.46 14.90
C ASN A 104 -5.59 6.49 13.95
N ARG A 105 -5.84 7.77 14.21
CA ARG A 105 -5.34 8.90 13.41
C ARG A 105 -3.80 8.95 13.34
N LYS A 106 -3.10 8.46 14.37
CA LYS A 106 -1.63 8.44 14.39
C LYS A 106 -1.09 7.46 13.34
N LEU A 107 -1.64 6.26 13.27
CA LEU A 107 -1.23 5.27 12.27
C LEU A 107 -1.57 5.72 10.85
N ILE A 108 -2.71 6.38 10.64
CA ILE A 108 -3.06 6.97 9.33
C ILE A 108 -1.99 7.99 8.90
N ARG A 109 -1.59 8.92 9.79
CA ARG A 109 -0.57 9.92 9.48
C ARG A 109 0.80 9.29 9.18
N ILE A 110 1.22 8.30 9.98
CA ILE A 110 2.48 7.57 9.76
C ILE A 110 2.46 6.88 8.40
N LEU A 111 1.37 6.20 8.04
CA LEU A 111 1.23 5.54 6.75
C LEU A 111 1.29 6.51 5.59
N LEU A 112 0.58 7.65 5.66
CA LEU A 112 0.60 8.66 4.61
C LEU A 112 1.95 9.34 4.45
N LEU A 113 2.65 9.66 5.56
CA LEU A 113 4.01 10.18 5.51
C LEU A 113 4.98 9.18 4.87
N TYR A 114 4.85 7.91 5.24
CA TYR A 114 5.65 6.86 4.63
C TYR A 114 5.42 6.75 3.12
N GLN A 115 4.16 6.82 2.66
CA GLN A 115 3.85 6.83 1.22
C GLN A 115 4.44 8.06 0.51
N LEU A 116 4.42 9.22 1.15
CA LEU A 116 5.03 10.44 0.60
C LEU A 116 6.55 10.26 0.41
N VAL A 117 7.22 9.64 1.38
CA VAL A 117 8.66 9.33 1.27
C VAL A 117 8.91 8.36 0.11
N LEU A 118 8.06 7.36 -0.08
CA LEU A 118 8.19 6.40 -1.18
C LEU A 118 8.02 7.06 -2.56
N VAL A 119 7.15 8.06 -2.70
CA VAL A 119 7.02 8.83 -3.96
C VAL A 119 8.34 9.44 -4.39
N VAL A 120 9.18 9.85 -3.44
CA VAL A 120 10.51 10.43 -3.71
C VAL A 120 11.56 9.34 -3.91
N LEU A 121 11.53 8.29 -3.09
CA LEU A 121 12.55 7.23 -3.13
C LEU A 121 12.41 6.30 -4.33
N MET A 122 11.21 6.07 -4.85
CA MET A 122 10.99 5.15 -5.97
C MET A 122 11.67 5.60 -7.28
N PRO A 123 11.55 6.86 -7.74
CA PRO A 123 12.27 7.32 -8.92
C PRO A 123 13.78 7.22 -8.74
N LEU A 124 14.28 7.56 -7.54
CA LEU A 124 15.69 7.44 -7.22
C LEU A 124 16.17 5.98 -7.28
N ALA A 125 15.40 5.04 -6.73
CA ALA A 125 15.72 3.62 -6.80
C ALA A 125 15.71 3.12 -8.25
N GLY A 126 14.74 3.54 -9.06
CA GLY A 126 14.66 3.22 -10.48
C GLY A 126 15.90 3.69 -11.23
N TRP A 127 16.33 4.93 -11.00
CA TRP A 127 17.55 5.47 -11.59
C TRP A 127 18.81 4.67 -11.19
N ILE A 128 18.98 4.36 -9.91
CA ILE A 128 20.13 3.57 -9.42
C ILE A 128 20.13 2.16 -10.02
N ILE A 129 18.95 1.55 -10.26
CA ILE A 129 18.83 0.25 -10.93
C ILE A 129 19.29 0.36 -12.39
N LEU A 130 18.91 1.41 -13.10
CA LEU A 130 19.32 1.65 -14.48
C LEU A 130 20.85 1.84 -14.60
N GLU A 131 21.47 2.46 -13.60
CA GLU A 131 22.95 2.60 -13.50
C GLU A 131 23.67 1.25 -13.22
N GLY A 132 22.94 0.12 -13.16
CA GLY A 132 23.49 -1.22 -13.01
C GLY A 132 23.72 -1.70 -11.56
N HIS A 133 23.24 -0.94 -10.57
CA HIS A 133 23.34 -1.32 -9.16
C HIS A 133 22.26 -2.32 -8.71
N GLY A 134 22.35 -3.56 -9.16
CA GLY A 134 21.34 -4.61 -8.94
C GLY A 134 21.04 -4.96 -7.48
N TRP A 135 21.91 -4.59 -6.52
CA TRP A 135 21.62 -4.79 -5.09
C TRP A 135 20.38 -4.00 -4.62
N VAL A 136 20.09 -2.87 -5.25
CA VAL A 136 18.90 -2.05 -4.96
C VAL A 136 17.62 -2.82 -5.25
N ILE A 137 17.63 -3.68 -6.27
CA ILE A 137 16.49 -4.57 -6.59
C ILE A 137 16.16 -5.48 -5.40
N ILE A 138 17.19 -6.07 -4.78
CA ILE A 138 16.99 -6.96 -3.62
C ILE A 138 16.39 -6.16 -2.46
N VAL A 139 16.93 -4.98 -2.18
CA VAL A 139 16.44 -4.10 -1.12
C VAL A 139 15.00 -3.68 -1.39
N ALA A 140 14.67 -3.27 -2.62
CA ALA A 140 13.32 -2.86 -3.01
C ALA A 140 12.31 -4.02 -2.85
N ASN A 141 12.66 -5.22 -3.31
CA ASN A 141 11.79 -6.39 -3.21
C ASN A 141 11.57 -6.85 -1.76
N VAL A 142 12.63 -6.85 -0.92
CA VAL A 142 12.51 -7.17 0.51
C VAL A 142 11.66 -6.13 1.22
N HIS A 143 11.95 -4.85 0.96
CA HIS A 143 11.20 -3.74 1.51
C HIS A 143 9.70 -3.86 1.16
N ASP A 144 9.37 -4.08 -0.12
CA ASP A 144 7.98 -4.19 -0.58
C ASP A 144 7.21 -5.29 0.17
N LYS A 145 7.78 -6.48 0.29
CA LYS A 145 7.16 -7.61 1.00
C LYS A 145 7.00 -7.34 2.49
N VAL A 146 8.05 -6.80 3.12
CA VAL A 146 8.07 -6.55 4.57
C VAL A 146 7.07 -5.45 4.94
N TYR A 147 7.04 -4.34 4.21
CA TYR A 147 6.15 -3.25 4.58
C TYR A 147 4.67 -3.60 4.37
N LYS A 148 4.34 -4.33 3.30
CA LYS A 148 2.97 -4.82 3.05
C LYS A 148 2.47 -5.68 4.21
N ALA A 149 3.28 -6.66 4.63
CA ALA A 149 2.96 -7.51 5.78
C ALA A 149 2.85 -6.70 7.09
N LEU A 150 3.80 -5.81 7.34
CA LEU A 150 3.86 -4.98 8.54
C LEU A 150 2.60 -4.14 8.71
N PHE A 151 2.18 -3.40 7.68
CA PHE A 151 1.00 -2.53 7.79
C PHE A 151 -0.31 -3.31 7.97
N ILE A 152 -0.44 -4.49 7.38
CA ILE A 152 -1.59 -5.36 7.61
C ILE A 152 -1.60 -5.86 9.05
N ILE A 153 -0.47 -6.37 9.55
CA ILE A 153 -0.35 -6.85 10.94
C ILE A 153 -0.66 -5.73 11.94
N VAL A 154 -0.07 -4.56 11.75
CA VAL A 154 -0.33 -3.39 12.61
C VAL A 154 -1.79 -2.96 12.52
N GLY A 155 -2.42 -3.05 11.36
CA GLY A 155 -3.86 -2.78 11.18
C GLY A 155 -4.74 -3.74 11.98
N LEU A 156 -4.44 -5.02 11.92
CA LEU A 156 -5.15 -6.05 12.70
C LEU A 156 -4.95 -5.88 14.20
N LEU A 157 -3.73 -5.54 14.65
CA LEU A 157 -3.44 -5.24 16.05
C LEU A 157 -4.18 -3.98 16.53
N ALA A 158 -4.28 -2.96 15.70
CA ALA A 158 -5.05 -1.75 16.01
C ALA A 158 -6.56 -2.07 16.17
N LEU A 159 -7.13 -2.90 15.29
CA LEU A 159 -8.50 -3.38 15.43
C LEU A 159 -8.70 -4.19 16.71
N ARG A 160 -7.79 -5.13 17.01
CA ARG A 160 -7.85 -5.91 18.24
C ARG A 160 -7.84 -5.01 19.48
N SER A 161 -6.95 -4.01 19.52
CA SER A 161 -6.88 -3.04 20.60
C SER A 161 -8.18 -2.26 20.76
N ALA A 162 -8.79 -1.83 19.66
CA ALA A 162 -10.08 -1.14 19.66
C ALA A 162 -11.23 -2.02 20.20
N VAL A 163 -11.26 -3.31 19.86
CA VAL A 163 -12.24 -4.26 20.41
C VAL A 163 -12.06 -4.46 21.91
N LEU A 164 -10.80 -4.58 22.35
CA LEU A 164 -10.50 -4.77 23.78
C LEU A 164 -10.87 -3.53 24.62
N SER A 165 -10.68 -2.31 24.08
CA SER A 165 -11.11 -1.09 24.76
C SER A 165 -12.63 -1.01 24.91
N LEU A 166 -13.39 -1.38 23.86
CA LEU A 166 -14.85 -1.45 23.93
C LEU A 166 -15.34 -2.43 25.01
N LYS A 167 -14.69 -3.60 25.12
CA LYS A 167 -15.04 -4.59 26.17
C LYS A 167 -14.77 -4.07 27.58
N LYS A 168 -13.73 -3.28 27.80
CA LYS A 168 -13.43 -2.66 29.09
C LYS A 168 -14.46 -1.58 29.48
N GLU A 169 -14.81 -0.69 28.52
CA GLU A 169 -15.81 0.35 28.74
C GLU A 169 -17.20 -0.20 29.04
N THR A 170 -17.54 -1.39 28.51
CA THR A 170 -18.82 -2.05 28.77
C THR A 170 -18.81 -2.91 30.04
N ALA A 171 -17.66 -3.09 30.70
CA ALA A 171 -17.52 -3.86 31.93
C ALA A 171 -17.41 -2.98 33.21
N ALA A 172 -17.15 -1.67 33.02
CA ALA A 172 -17.14 -0.66 34.09
C ALA A 172 -18.51 -0.01 34.25
#